data_6b4466b2ef6cfee734623658eada3a8b
#
_entry.id   6b4466b2ef6cfee734623658eada3a8b
#
_cell.length_a   1.000
_cell.length_b   1.000
_cell.length_c   1.000
_cell.angle_alpha   90.00
_cell.angle_beta   90.00
_cell.angle_gamma   90.00
#
_symmetry.space_group_name_H-M   'P 1'
#
loop_
_entity.id
_entity.type
_entity.pdbx_description
1 polymer ?
#
loop_
_entity_poly.entity_id
_entity_poly.type
_entity_poly.pdbx_seq_one_letter_code
_entity_poly.pdbx_strand_id
1 'polypeptide(L)'
;MEQTYFTLNSTVEEVKNHSAFRGFGRLIFPTDYGYMSGNTLKNLGFTWYNNINPNKTVEIVNYMKSQADKGNVIFYDIYSDAEKQADKRKRNTGLFFFRGKPGARFAVCNAGGGFAYVGAMHDSFPHALELSKRGYNAFALIYRPGA
;
A
#
# COMPACT_ATOMS: atom_id res chain seq x y z
N MET A 1 5.53 -24.80 -8.46
CA MET A 1 6.41 -23.67 -8.09
C MET A 1 6.08 -23.25 -6.67
N GLU A 2 7.08 -23.29 -5.81
CA GLU A 2 6.94 -22.80 -4.44
C GLU A 2 6.59 -21.31 -4.49
N GLN A 3 5.47 -20.91 -3.91
CA GLN A 3 5.12 -19.49 -3.77
C GLN A 3 6.11 -18.85 -2.80
N THR A 4 7.01 -18.03 -3.31
CA THR A 4 7.96 -17.27 -2.48
C THR A 4 7.21 -16.13 -1.79
N TYR A 5 6.98 -16.24 -0.50
CA TYR A 5 6.37 -15.19 0.32
C TYR A 5 7.42 -14.25 0.90
N PHE A 6 7.02 -13.00 1.14
CA PHE A 6 7.84 -12.07 1.90
C PHE A 6 7.91 -12.48 3.37
N THR A 7 9.04 -12.15 4.01
CA THR A 7 9.29 -12.42 5.42
C THR A 7 9.71 -11.14 6.14
N LEU A 8 9.91 -11.22 7.45
CA LEU A 8 10.44 -10.10 8.24
C LEU A 8 11.82 -9.62 7.73
N ASN A 9 12.59 -10.49 7.10
CA ASN A 9 13.92 -10.16 6.56
C ASN A 9 13.87 -9.65 5.12
N SER A 10 12.71 -9.71 4.46
CA SER A 10 12.55 -9.11 3.12
C SER A 10 12.77 -7.61 3.19
N THR A 11 13.41 -7.07 2.15
CA THR A 11 13.68 -5.63 2.07
C THR A 11 12.49 -4.88 1.49
N VAL A 12 12.41 -3.60 1.79
CA VAL A 12 11.44 -2.69 1.17
C VAL A 12 11.61 -2.66 -0.35
N GLU A 13 12.86 -2.67 -0.83
CA GLU A 13 13.17 -2.69 -2.26
C GLU A 13 12.70 -3.99 -2.95
N GLU A 14 12.82 -5.14 -2.29
CA GLU A 14 12.28 -6.40 -2.82
C GLU A 14 10.77 -6.32 -3.02
N VAL A 15 10.05 -5.74 -2.06
CA VAL A 15 8.60 -5.55 -2.19
C VAL A 15 8.26 -4.56 -3.31
N LYS A 16 8.88 -3.37 -3.30
CA LYS A 16 8.62 -2.32 -4.28
C LYS A 16 8.85 -2.78 -5.71
N ASN A 17 9.88 -3.55 -5.93
CA ASN A 17 10.32 -3.99 -7.26
C ASN A 17 9.76 -5.36 -7.67
N HIS A 18 8.94 -5.98 -6.84
CA HIS A 18 8.38 -7.28 -7.16
C HIS A 18 7.43 -7.20 -8.37
N SER A 19 7.50 -8.20 -9.25
CA SER A 19 6.72 -8.25 -10.49
C SER A 19 5.20 -8.21 -10.26
N ALA A 20 4.73 -8.75 -9.13
CA ALA A 20 3.32 -8.70 -8.73
C ALA A 20 2.80 -7.25 -8.54
N PHE A 21 3.69 -6.29 -8.29
CA PHE A 21 3.37 -4.89 -8.00
C PHE A 21 3.87 -3.94 -9.10
N ARG A 22 4.05 -4.47 -10.30
CA ARG A 22 4.53 -3.69 -11.45
C ARG A 22 3.67 -2.45 -11.69
N GLY A 23 4.32 -1.29 -11.72
CA GLY A 23 3.69 0.01 -11.98
C GLY A 23 3.22 0.76 -10.73
N PHE A 24 3.04 0.08 -9.58
CA PHE A 24 2.56 0.72 -8.35
C PHE A 24 3.30 0.30 -7.08
N GLY A 25 4.26 -0.59 -7.17
CA GLY A 25 5.03 -1.07 -5.99
C GLY A 25 5.66 0.07 -5.18
N ARG A 26 6.09 1.14 -5.84
CA ARG A 26 6.64 2.35 -5.20
C ARG A 26 5.65 3.05 -4.25
N LEU A 27 4.34 2.79 -4.39
CA LEU A 27 3.30 3.44 -3.58
C LEU A 27 2.94 2.64 -2.32
N ILE A 28 3.45 1.40 -2.18
CA ILE A 28 3.21 0.57 -0.99
C ILE A 28 3.87 1.18 0.24
N PHE A 29 5.06 1.77 0.05
CA PHE A 29 5.80 2.47 1.11
C PHE A 29 6.14 3.90 0.65
N PRO A 30 6.06 4.91 1.54
CA PRO A 30 6.35 6.31 1.18
C PRO A 30 7.86 6.62 1.18
N THR A 31 8.65 5.83 0.45
CA THR A 31 10.12 5.94 0.46
C THR A 31 10.65 7.21 -0.20
N ASP A 32 9.90 7.78 -1.14
CA ASP A 32 10.35 8.93 -1.93
C ASP A 32 10.32 10.26 -1.16
N TYR A 33 9.72 10.27 0.03
CA TYR A 33 9.52 11.48 0.83
C TYR A 33 10.56 11.67 1.95
N GLY A 34 11.46 10.70 2.18
CA GLY A 34 12.52 10.81 3.18
C GLY A 34 12.06 10.73 4.65
N TYR A 35 10.81 10.35 4.91
CA TYR A 35 10.26 10.24 6.26
C TYR A 35 10.25 8.82 6.81
N MET A 36 10.66 7.85 6.02
CA MET A 36 10.74 6.45 6.41
C MET A 36 12.19 6.05 6.67
N SER A 37 12.40 5.25 7.71
CA SER A 37 13.68 4.62 8.05
C SER A 37 13.55 3.11 8.05
N GLY A 38 14.72 2.44 8.05
CA GLY A 38 14.79 0.99 7.97
C GLY A 38 14.73 0.48 6.52
N ASN A 39 15.27 -0.70 6.31
CA ASN A 39 15.36 -1.30 4.98
C ASN A 39 14.72 -2.69 4.89
N THR A 40 14.38 -3.31 6.02
CA THR A 40 13.66 -4.59 6.08
C THR A 40 12.28 -4.41 6.68
N LEU A 41 11.36 -5.33 6.40
CA LEU A 41 10.01 -5.29 6.95
C LEU A 41 10.00 -5.38 8.48
N LYS A 42 11.09 -5.91 9.07
CA LYS A 42 11.27 -6.02 10.51
C LYS A 42 11.56 -4.68 11.20
N ASN A 43 12.27 -3.77 10.54
CA ASN A 43 12.82 -2.57 11.17
C ASN A 43 12.32 -1.26 10.59
N LEU A 44 11.13 -1.24 10.01
CA LEU A 44 10.53 0.00 9.50
C LEU A 44 10.24 0.99 10.61
N GLY A 45 10.51 2.25 10.35
CA GLY A 45 10.15 3.38 11.19
C GLY A 45 9.70 4.58 10.35
N PHE A 46 8.95 5.47 10.94
CA PHE A 46 8.54 6.72 10.32
C PHE A 46 8.85 7.88 11.27
N THR A 47 9.13 9.05 10.74
CA THR A 47 9.54 10.21 11.54
C THR A 47 8.57 10.54 12.68
N TRP A 48 7.28 10.39 12.44
CA TRP A 48 6.23 10.72 13.42
C TRP A 48 5.45 9.52 13.94
N TYR A 49 5.85 8.30 13.56
CA TYR A 49 5.12 7.10 13.96
C TYR A 49 6.07 5.89 14.05
N ASN A 50 6.30 5.44 15.27
CA ASN A 50 7.22 4.31 15.55
C ASN A 50 6.51 3.04 15.99
N ASN A 51 5.19 3.08 16.15
CA ASN A 51 4.42 1.92 16.62
C ASN A 51 3.94 1.06 15.43
N ILE A 52 4.88 0.45 14.73
CA ILE A 52 4.63 -0.41 13.58
C ILE A 52 4.68 -1.86 14.02
N ASN A 53 3.67 -2.65 13.63
CA ASN A 53 3.67 -4.10 13.82
C ASN A 53 4.30 -4.78 12.58
N PRO A 54 5.54 -5.29 12.66
CA PRO A 54 6.19 -5.90 11.50
C PRO A 54 5.45 -7.13 10.95
N ASN A 55 4.82 -7.91 11.82
CA ASN A 55 4.06 -9.08 11.40
C ASN A 55 2.83 -8.67 10.58
N LYS A 56 2.18 -7.57 10.93
CA LYS A 56 1.07 -7.02 10.15
C LYS A 56 1.55 -6.51 8.79
N THR A 57 2.72 -5.88 8.72
CA THR A 57 3.32 -5.46 7.45
C THR A 57 3.56 -6.65 6.53
N VAL A 58 4.13 -7.74 7.04
CA VAL A 58 4.34 -8.98 6.27
C VAL A 58 3.01 -9.58 5.81
N GLU A 59 2.01 -9.62 6.68
CA GLU A 59 0.67 -10.10 6.33
C GLU A 59 0.06 -9.30 5.17
N ILE A 60 0.16 -7.98 5.21
CA ILE A 60 -0.39 -7.08 4.19
C ILE A 60 0.28 -7.30 2.84
N VAL A 61 1.60 -7.28 2.77
CA VAL A 61 2.31 -7.45 1.48
C VAL A 61 2.10 -8.84 0.89
N ASN A 62 1.99 -9.87 1.71
CA ASN A 62 1.69 -11.22 1.27
C ASN A 62 0.23 -11.38 0.81
N TYR A 63 -0.71 -10.72 1.47
CA TYR A 63 -2.08 -10.64 0.98
C TYR A 63 -2.14 -10.02 -0.41
N MET A 64 -1.51 -8.86 -0.60
CA MET A 64 -1.45 -8.18 -1.89
C MET A 64 -0.83 -9.07 -2.96
N LYS A 65 0.31 -9.70 -2.66
CA LYS A 65 0.98 -10.63 -3.59
C LYS A 65 0.07 -11.79 -3.96
N SER A 66 -0.56 -12.41 -2.98
CA SER A 66 -1.48 -13.53 -3.19
C SER A 66 -2.64 -13.15 -4.13
N GLN A 67 -3.22 -11.97 -3.97
CA GLN A 67 -4.29 -11.48 -4.83
C GLN A 67 -3.78 -11.22 -6.27
N ALA A 68 -2.63 -10.60 -6.41
CA ALA A 68 -2.02 -10.35 -7.71
C ALA A 68 -1.66 -11.67 -8.44
N ASP A 69 -1.12 -12.64 -7.72
CA ASP A 69 -0.78 -13.96 -8.26
C ASP A 69 -2.02 -14.73 -8.76
N LYS A 70 -3.18 -14.49 -8.17
CA LYS A 70 -4.47 -15.02 -8.63
C LYS A 70 -5.06 -14.26 -9.81
N GLY A 71 -4.42 -13.21 -10.29
CA GLY A 71 -4.94 -12.35 -11.35
C GLY A 71 -5.99 -11.33 -10.89
N ASN A 72 -6.18 -11.14 -9.59
CA ASN A 72 -7.10 -10.14 -9.07
C ASN A 72 -6.47 -8.75 -9.15
N VAL A 73 -7.27 -7.75 -9.56
CA VAL A 73 -6.83 -6.36 -9.54
C VAL A 73 -6.76 -5.87 -8.09
N ILE A 74 -5.61 -5.30 -7.71
CA ILE A 74 -5.35 -4.77 -6.37
C ILE A 74 -5.05 -3.28 -6.35
N PHE A 75 -4.98 -2.64 -7.51
CA PHE A 75 -4.64 -1.21 -7.64
C PHE A 75 -5.37 -0.59 -8.83
N TYR A 76 -5.84 0.64 -8.63
CA TYR A 76 -6.45 1.46 -9.67
C TYR A 76 -5.79 2.83 -9.69
N ASP A 77 -5.48 3.34 -10.89
CA ASP A 77 -5.15 4.74 -11.10
C ASP A 77 -6.40 5.61 -10.88
N ILE A 78 -6.21 6.78 -10.27
CA ILE A 78 -7.28 7.76 -10.04
C ILE A 78 -7.16 9.00 -10.91
N TYR A 79 -6.03 9.17 -11.59
CA TYR A 79 -5.79 10.24 -12.55
C TYR A 79 -5.33 9.66 -13.88
N SER A 80 -5.72 10.31 -14.96
CA SER A 80 -5.24 9.99 -16.31
C SER A 80 -3.77 10.37 -16.50
N ASP A 81 -3.13 9.81 -17.51
CA ASP A 81 -1.75 10.16 -17.84
C ASP A 81 -1.60 11.65 -18.17
N ALA A 82 -2.56 12.24 -18.85
CA ALA A 82 -2.57 13.67 -19.14
C ALA A 82 -2.60 14.53 -17.86
N GLU A 83 -3.42 14.14 -16.88
CA GLU A 83 -3.47 14.82 -15.58
C GLU A 83 -2.17 14.70 -14.81
N LYS A 84 -1.53 13.50 -14.84
CA LYS A 84 -0.24 13.26 -14.21
C LYS A 84 0.90 14.04 -14.88
N GLN A 85 0.81 14.28 -16.18
CA GLN A 85 1.75 15.12 -16.92
C GLN A 85 1.59 16.60 -16.59
N ALA A 86 0.34 17.05 -16.47
CA ALA A 86 0.02 18.44 -16.13
C ALA A 86 0.38 18.79 -14.67
N ASP A 87 0.23 17.85 -13.75
CA ASP A 87 0.58 18.01 -12.33
C ASP A 87 1.36 16.79 -11.82
N LYS A 88 2.67 16.98 -11.65
CA LYS A 88 3.58 15.91 -11.20
C LYS A 88 3.21 15.32 -9.83
N ARG A 89 2.53 16.09 -8.97
CA ARG A 89 2.07 15.61 -7.66
C ARG A 89 1.03 14.51 -7.78
N LYS A 90 0.34 14.42 -8.91
CA LYS A 90 -0.66 13.36 -9.20
C LYS A 90 -0.03 12.03 -9.59
N ARG A 91 1.29 11.98 -9.80
CA ARG A 91 1.99 10.74 -10.24
C ARG A 91 2.04 9.67 -9.16
N ASN A 92 2.18 10.07 -7.90
CA ASN A 92 2.30 9.16 -6.77
C ASN A 92 0.96 9.04 -6.04
N THR A 93 -0.07 8.66 -6.76
CA THR A 93 -1.44 8.50 -6.27
C THR A 93 -2.04 7.20 -6.80
N GLY A 94 -3.09 6.75 -6.17
CA GLY A 94 -3.84 5.57 -6.59
C GLY A 94 -4.74 5.03 -5.51
N LEU A 95 -5.41 3.94 -5.83
CA LEU A 95 -6.39 3.31 -4.97
C LEU A 95 -6.07 1.82 -4.85
N PHE A 96 -5.61 1.39 -3.69
CA PHE A 96 -5.43 -0.03 -3.40
C PHE A 96 -6.76 -0.68 -3.03
N PHE A 97 -7.03 -1.85 -3.57
CA PHE A 97 -8.26 -2.57 -3.36
C PHE A 97 -8.05 -3.84 -2.53
N PHE A 98 -8.76 -3.93 -1.41
CA PHE A 98 -8.83 -5.07 -0.51
C PHE A 98 -10.23 -5.69 -0.64
N ARG A 99 -10.34 -6.81 -1.34
CA ARG A 99 -11.62 -7.42 -1.71
C ARG A 99 -12.40 -7.93 -0.52
N GLY A 100 -13.70 -7.66 -0.55
CA GLY A 100 -14.70 -8.33 0.27
C GLY A 100 -15.58 -9.25 -0.58
N LYS A 101 -16.83 -9.41 -0.15
CA LYS A 101 -17.83 -10.15 -0.92
C LYS A 101 -18.30 -9.33 -2.12
N PRO A 102 -18.56 -9.95 -3.29
CA PRO A 102 -19.16 -9.24 -4.41
C PRO A 102 -20.46 -8.53 -4.02
N GLY A 103 -20.58 -7.24 -4.42
CA GLY A 103 -21.76 -6.43 -4.11
C GLY A 103 -21.86 -5.94 -2.66
N ALA A 104 -20.92 -6.26 -1.78
CA ALA A 104 -20.90 -5.75 -0.42
C ALA A 104 -20.67 -4.23 -0.39
N ARG A 105 -21.06 -3.62 0.73
CA ARG A 105 -20.76 -2.20 0.99
C ARG A 105 -19.25 -1.97 0.92
N PHE A 106 -18.88 -0.76 0.55
CA PHE A 106 -17.48 -0.37 0.48
C PHE A 106 -17.11 0.66 1.54
N ALA A 107 -15.81 0.72 1.83
CA ALA A 107 -15.20 1.75 2.66
C ALA A 107 -13.94 2.28 1.97
N VAL A 108 -13.64 3.56 2.16
CA VAL A 108 -12.37 4.16 1.74
C VAL A 108 -11.60 4.54 3.00
N CYS A 109 -10.39 3.98 3.12
CA CYS A 109 -9.49 4.24 4.25
C CYS A 109 -8.42 5.25 3.81
N ASN A 110 -8.29 6.33 4.56
CA ASN A 110 -7.31 7.38 4.29
C ASN A 110 -6.29 7.43 5.44
N ALA A 111 -5.02 7.23 5.10
CA ALA A 111 -3.94 7.35 6.07
C ALA A 111 -3.57 8.82 6.32
N GLY A 112 -2.98 9.09 7.48
CA GLY A 112 -2.34 10.35 7.78
C GLY A 112 -0.90 10.42 7.24
N GLY A 113 -0.20 11.48 7.56
CA GLY A 113 1.20 11.72 7.17
C GLY A 113 1.60 13.20 7.26
N GLY A 114 0.87 14.00 8.05
CA GLY A 114 1.19 15.42 8.29
C GLY A 114 1.20 16.28 7.02
N PHE A 115 0.39 15.93 6.03
CA PHE A 115 0.38 16.52 4.69
C PHE A 115 1.66 16.32 3.87
N ALA A 116 2.68 15.65 4.42
CA ALA A 116 3.98 15.46 3.79
C ALA A 116 4.09 14.11 3.06
N TYR A 117 3.43 13.08 3.54
CA TYR A 117 3.39 11.75 2.92
C TYR A 117 2.08 11.02 3.25
N VAL A 118 1.87 9.85 2.68
CA VAL A 118 0.73 8.98 3.00
C VAL A 118 1.25 7.70 3.65
N GLY A 119 1.03 7.56 4.96
CA GLY A 119 1.51 6.44 5.76
C GLY A 119 0.63 5.19 5.65
N ALA A 120 0.31 4.74 4.45
CA ALA A 120 -0.69 3.71 4.20
C ALA A 120 -0.37 2.38 4.90
N MET A 121 0.87 1.93 4.87
CA MET A 121 1.26 0.61 5.38
C MET A 121 0.94 0.40 6.85
N HIS A 122 1.03 1.44 7.68
CA HIS A 122 0.77 1.33 9.12
C HIS A 122 -0.56 1.94 9.56
N ASP A 123 -1.28 2.61 8.66
CA ASP A 123 -2.53 3.31 8.97
C ASP A 123 -3.70 2.78 8.13
N SER A 124 -3.79 3.07 6.83
CA SER A 124 -4.96 2.67 6.02
C SER A 124 -4.97 1.20 5.61
N PHE A 125 -3.84 0.61 5.24
CA PHE A 125 -3.78 -0.79 4.82
C PHE A 125 -4.23 -1.77 5.90
N PRO A 126 -3.83 -1.64 7.18
CA PRO A 126 -4.32 -2.53 8.23
C PRO A 126 -5.84 -2.49 8.38
N HIS A 127 -6.45 -1.32 8.34
CA HIS A 127 -7.90 -1.15 8.42
C HIS A 127 -8.60 -1.75 7.19
N ALA A 128 -8.09 -1.50 5.99
CA ALA A 128 -8.64 -2.03 4.76
C ALA A 128 -8.60 -3.57 4.75
N LEU A 129 -7.50 -4.17 5.20
CA LEU A 129 -7.38 -5.62 5.29
C LEU A 129 -8.38 -6.23 6.28
N GLU A 130 -8.56 -5.63 7.46
CA GLU A 130 -9.54 -6.09 8.44
C GLU A 130 -10.98 -5.99 7.91
N LEU A 131 -11.33 -4.90 7.25
CA LEU A 131 -12.64 -4.74 6.63
C LEU A 131 -12.87 -5.78 5.53
N SER A 132 -11.86 -6.05 4.72
CA SER A 132 -11.88 -7.09 3.69
C SER A 132 -12.16 -8.48 4.30
N LYS A 133 -11.49 -8.84 5.39
CA LYS A 133 -11.72 -10.09 6.12
C LYS A 133 -13.14 -10.21 6.65
N ARG A 134 -13.79 -9.09 6.95
CA ARG A 134 -15.19 -9.03 7.40
C ARG A 134 -16.20 -8.99 6.26
N GLY A 135 -15.73 -9.06 5.02
CA GLY A 135 -16.56 -9.14 3.82
C GLY A 135 -16.89 -7.82 3.15
N TYR A 136 -16.38 -6.68 3.65
CA TYR A 136 -16.55 -5.37 3.02
C TYR A 136 -15.53 -5.18 1.89
N ASN A 137 -15.90 -4.45 0.86
CA ASN A 137 -14.95 -3.99 -0.15
C ASN A 137 -14.25 -2.75 0.37
N ALA A 138 -12.97 -2.87 0.68
CA ALA A 138 -12.20 -1.79 1.28
C ALA A 138 -11.17 -1.25 0.29
N PHE A 139 -11.03 0.06 0.28
CA PHE A 139 -10.06 0.76 -0.54
C PHE A 139 -9.14 1.59 0.35
N ALA A 140 -7.86 1.58 0.05
CA ALA A 140 -6.88 2.46 0.69
C ALA A 140 -6.40 3.47 -0.34
N LEU A 141 -6.69 4.75 -0.09
CA LEU A 141 -6.36 5.83 -1.01
C LEU A 141 -4.95 6.35 -0.75
N ILE A 142 -4.13 6.36 -1.79
CA ILE A 142 -2.88 7.10 -1.82
C ILE A 142 -3.18 8.43 -2.51
N TYR A 143 -3.43 9.45 -1.70
CA TYR A 143 -3.78 10.78 -2.18
C TYR A 143 -2.53 11.64 -2.40
N ARG A 144 -2.71 12.72 -3.09
CA ARG A 144 -1.66 13.72 -3.31
C ARG A 144 -1.41 14.48 -2.00
N PRO A 145 -0.19 14.41 -1.41
CA PRO A 145 0.13 15.23 -0.25
C PRO A 145 -0.04 16.72 -0.55
N GLY A 146 -0.41 17.50 0.46
CA GLY A 146 -0.74 18.92 0.32
C GLY A 146 0.43 19.88 0.50
N ALA A 147 1.60 19.36 0.86
CA ALA A 147 2.79 20.17 1.10
C ALA A 147 3.64 20.39 -0.15
#